data_e1f8047857db19a3f3c70340c3c626bf
#
_entry.id   e1f8047857db19a3f3c70340c3c626bf
#
_cell.length_a   1.000
_cell.length_b   1.000
_cell.length_c   1.000
_cell.angle_alpha   90.00
_cell.angle_beta   90.00
_cell.angle_gamma   90.00
#
_symmetry.space_group_name_H-M   'P 1'
#
loop_
_entity.id
_entity.type
_entity.pdbx_description
1 polymer ?
#
loop_
_entity_poly.entity_id
_entity_poly.type
_entity_poly.pdbx_seq_one_letter_code
_entity_poly.pdbx_strand_id
1 'polypeptide(L)'
;MNTLNTPIHVELWHRDFWALAFASLLVTVSVYMLLPVMPHWLMQHQHLSPWQTGCSMGVFGLGIYLFGAFCSWLVQRYRRNVVCLWAIVALAFNVAALWYACRIHSPYLGFGTILLHRFLLGATFGLAQMVLSSTLIIDTCESYQRTEANHSTSWFSRFALSLGPLAGMVVCQLAGFEGVLLAACCCAIAALLLVKVVRFPFRSPDEGVRIVSLDRFLLTSGWVLFLNLLLVSVVVGLLLSMPLSAVFYALMMVGFLLALLAQRFVFRDAELKSEIITGLFLLLAALLVLLVNPVSPVAPVLAGLSVGIIGSRFLLFFIKLSRHCQRGTSQSTYFLGWETGVAGGLALGYAVFYQQPQALLYTALALTVSALLLYHFYTHSWFLCHKNR
;
A
#
# COMPACT_ATOMS: atom_id res chain seq x y z
N MET A 1 0.63 -40.06 -7.39
CA MET A 1 -0.32 -39.21 -8.14
C MET A 1 0.47 -38.05 -8.72
N ASN A 2 0.76 -38.09 -10.00
CA ASN A 2 1.55 -37.11 -10.69
C ASN A 2 0.74 -35.82 -10.90
N THR A 3 0.99 -34.81 -10.16
CA THR A 3 0.44 -33.45 -10.36
C THR A 3 1.29 -32.66 -11.35
N LEU A 4 1.54 -33.25 -12.51
CA LEU A 4 2.50 -32.79 -13.54
C LEU A 4 1.99 -31.64 -14.43
N ASN A 5 0.99 -30.86 -14.03
CA ASN A 5 0.48 -29.78 -14.87
C ASN A 5 0.81 -28.35 -14.39
N THR A 6 1.71 -28.21 -13.43
CA THR A 6 2.26 -26.90 -13.11
C THR A 6 3.64 -26.77 -13.71
N PRO A 7 3.91 -25.76 -14.56
CA PRO A 7 5.26 -25.52 -15.02
C PRO A 7 6.16 -25.24 -13.80
N ILE A 8 7.21 -26.02 -13.64
CA ILE A 8 8.25 -25.77 -12.62
C ILE A 8 9.03 -24.57 -13.10
N HIS A 9 8.80 -23.41 -12.48
CA HIS A 9 9.55 -22.21 -12.79
C HIS A 9 10.82 -22.18 -11.95
N VAL A 10 11.94 -22.52 -12.59
CA VAL A 10 13.27 -22.49 -11.93
C VAL A 10 13.70 -21.06 -11.63
N GLU A 11 13.29 -20.09 -12.44
CA GLU A 11 13.61 -18.68 -12.28
C GLU A 11 12.41 -17.91 -11.70
N LEU A 12 12.69 -16.98 -10.75
CA LEU A 12 11.65 -16.14 -10.14
C LEU A 12 10.93 -15.26 -11.17
N TRP A 13 11.70 -14.69 -12.12
CA TRP A 13 11.23 -13.68 -13.07
C TRP A 13 10.55 -14.29 -14.31
N HIS A 14 9.66 -15.26 -14.10
CA HIS A 14 8.87 -15.86 -15.16
C HIS A 14 7.60 -15.03 -15.48
N ARG A 15 6.95 -15.34 -16.61
CA ARG A 15 5.79 -14.61 -17.14
C ARG A 15 4.66 -14.42 -16.12
N ASP A 16 4.33 -15.45 -15.36
CA ASP A 16 3.19 -15.43 -14.42
C ASP A 16 3.51 -14.56 -13.22
N PHE A 17 4.77 -14.57 -12.73
CA PHE A 17 5.22 -13.64 -11.69
C PHE A 17 5.10 -12.17 -12.13
N TRP A 18 5.60 -11.84 -13.34
CA TRP A 18 5.47 -10.50 -13.91
C TRP A 18 4.02 -10.06 -14.03
N ALA A 19 3.13 -10.94 -14.53
CA ALA A 19 1.71 -10.65 -14.68
C ALA A 19 1.07 -10.29 -13.33
N LEU A 20 1.36 -11.05 -12.27
CA LEU A 20 0.81 -10.80 -10.93
C LEU A 20 1.44 -9.57 -10.26
N ALA A 21 2.74 -9.32 -10.45
CA ALA A 21 3.41 -8.15 -9.93
C ALA A 21 2.86 -6.86 -10.56
N PHE A 22 2.64 -6.85 -11.89
CA PHE A 22 1.98 -5.73 -12.58
C PHE A 22 0.50 -5.62 -12.22
N ALA A 23 -0.21 -6.74 -11.99
CA ALA A 23 -1.58 -6.69 -11.49
C ALA A 23 -1.64 -5.99 -10.11
N SER A 24 -0.74 -6.33 -9.20
CA SER A 24 -0.62 -5.67 -7.89
C SER A 24 -0.31 -4.19 -8.02
N LEU A 25 0.62 -3.81 -8.91
CA LEU A 25 0.91 -2.41 -9.23
C LEU A 25 -0.34 -1.68 -9.71
N LEU A 26 -1.03 -2.21 -10.71
CA LEU A 26 -2.20 -1.55 -11.33
C LEU A 26 -3.39 -1.43 -10.37
N VAL A 27 -3.63 -2.44 -9.52
CA VAL A 27 -4.65 -2.36 -8.45
C VAL A 27 -4.30 -1.24 -7.47
N THR A 28 -3.02 -1.11 -7.08
CA THR A 28 -2.58 -0.04 -6.17
C THR A 28 -2.65 1.33 -6.87
N VAL A 29 -2.20 1.44 -8.12
CA VAL A 29 -2.28 2.66 -8.91
C VAL A 29 -3.72 3.12 -9.06
N SER A 30 -4.68 2.22 -9.32
CA SER A 30 -6.09 2.58 -9.48
C SER A 30 -6.67 3.30 -8.24
N VAL A 31 -6.21 2.94 -7.05
CA VAL A 31 -6.63 3.58 -5.79
C VAL A 31 -5.80 4.84 -5.50
N TYR A 32 -4.48 4.77 -5.73
CA TYR A 32 -3.57 5.87 -5.39
C TYR A 32 -3.67 7.08 -6.33
N MET A 33 -4.21 6.89 -7.54
CA MET A 33 -4.58 8.02 -8.43
C MET A 33 -5.57 8.97 -7.77
N LEU A 34 -6.42 8.47 -6.87
CA LEU A 34 -7.43 9.27 -6.19
C LEU A 34 -6.86 10.09 -5.01
N LEU A 35 -5.68 9.75 -4.49
CA LEU A 35 -5.13 10.38 -3.27
C LEU A 35 -4.96 11.90 -3.39
N PRO A 36 -4.31 12.45 -4.44
CA PRO A 36 -4.12 13.91 -4.54
C PRO A 36 -5.36 14.64 -5.03
N VAL A 37 -6.24 13.98 -5.80
CA VAL A 37 -7.31 14.63 -6.55
C VAL A 37 -8.63 14.61 -5.80
N MET A 38 -8.95 13.50 -5.14
CA MET A 38 -10.24 13.30 -4.47
C MET A 38 -10.50 14.28 -3.33
N PRO A 39 -9.55 14.59 -2.41
CA PRO A 39 -9.81 15.57 -1.35
C PRO A 39 -10.17 16.95 -1.89
N HIS A 40 -9.49 17.38 -2.94
CA HIS A 40 -9.76 18.65 -3.60
C HIS A 40 -11.16 18.65 -4.22
N TRP A 41 -11.54 17.60 -4.92
CA TRP A 41 -12.88 17.43 -5.48
C TRP A 41 -13.95 17.40 -4.38
N LEU A 42 -13.72 16.71 -3.25
CA LEU A 42 -14.64 16.65 -2.12
C LEU A 42 -14.91 18.04 -1.53
N MET A 43 -13.87 18.86 -1.36
CA MET A 43 -14.03 20.21 -0.79
C MET A 43 -14.61 21.21 -1.79
N GLN A 44 -14.21 21.16 -3.05
CA GLN A 44 -14.65 22.16 -4.04
C GLN A 44 -16.01 21.86 -4.67
N HIS A 45 -16.27 20.59 -5.02
CA HIS A 45 -17.49 20.21 -5.74
C HIS A 45 -18.55 19.61 -4.83
N GLN A 46 -18.14 18.93 -3.75
CA GLN A 46 -19.09 18.35 -2.79
C GLN A 46 -19.30 19.23 -1.56
N HIS A 47 -18.59 20.36 -1.47
CA HIS A 47 -18.66 21.32 -0.36
C HIS A 47 -18.46 20.69 1.03
N LEU A 48 -17.70 19.60 1.11
CA LEU A 48 -17.37 18.98 2.38
C LEU A 48 -16.38 19.84 3.18
N SER A 49 -16.58 19.90 4.48
CA SER A 49 -15.60 20.53 5.38
C SER A 49 -14.28 19.76 5.39
N PRO A 50 -13.15 20.39 5.77
CA PRO A 50 -11.86 19.72 5.93
C PRO A 50 -11.94 18.50 6.85
N TRP A 51 -12.70 18.57 7.93
CA TRP A 51 -12.97 17.45 8.84
C TRP A 51 -13.65 16.28 8.13
N GLN A 52 -14.74 16.56 7.39
CA GLN A 52 -15.46 15.53 6.63
C GLN A 52 -14.58 14.89 5.55
N THR A 53 -13.75 15.70 4.90
CA THR A 53 -12.76 15.22 3.92
C THR A 53 -11.74 14.30 4.59
N GLY A 54 -11.19 14.70 5.74
CA GLY A 54 -10.28 13.86 6.52
C GLY A 54 -10.92 12.54 6.94
N CYS A 55 -12.15 12.57 7.47
CA CYS A 55 -12.91 11.35 7.78
C CYS A 55 -13.09 10.45 6.54
N SER A 56 -13.42 11.04 5.38
CA SER A 56 -13.58 10.29 4.13
C SER A 56 -12.28 9.62 3.67
N MET A 57 -11.15 10.28 3.86
CA MET A 57 -9.84 9.68 3.53
C MET A 57 -9.46 8.58 4.53
N GLY A 58 -9.72 8.78 5.82
CA GLY A 58 -9.38 7.81 6.87
C GLY A 58 -10.23 6.55 6.89
N VAL A 59 -11.53 6.65 6.56
CA VAL A 59 -12.45 5.51 6.58
C VAL A 59 -12.06 4.40 5.58
N PHE A 60 -11.31 4.76 4.54
CA PHE A 60 -10.68 3.80 3.63
C PHE A 60 -9.79 2.81 4.38
N GLY A 61 -8.96 3.30 5.32
CA GLY A 61 -8.11 2.46 6.16
C GLY A 61 -8.90 1.48 7.04
N LEU A 62 -10.08 1.87 7.53
CA LEU A 62 -10.97 0.97 8.25
C LEU A 62 -11.57 -0.10 7.33
N GLY A 63 -11.93 0.27 6.11
CA GLY A 63 -12.46 -0.65 5.10
C GLY A 63 -11.53 -1.83 4.82
N ILE A 64 -10.22 -1.62 4.78
CA ILE A 64 -9.21 -2.66 4.48
C ILE A 64 -9.34 -3.87 5.43
N TYR A 65 -9.80 -3.67 6.66
CA TYR A 65 -9.94 -4.74 7.65
C TYR A 65 -11.22 -5.59 7.47
N LEU A 66 -12.23 -5.12 6.73
CA LEU A 66 -13.53 -5.77 6.64
C LEU A 66 -13.45 -7.25 6.27
N PHE A 67 -12.69 -7.57 5.23
CA PHE A 67 -12.53 -8.95 4.76
C PHE A 67 -11.30 -9.66 5.32
N GLY A 68 -10.49 -8.98 6.12
CA GLY A 68 -9.23 -9.51 6.60
C GLY A 68 -9.38 -10.83 7.38
N ALA A 69 -10.24 -10.85 8.39
CA ALA A 69 -10.49 -12.04 9.21
C ALA A 69 -11.14 -13.20 8.43
N PHE A 70 -11.78 -12.91 7.30
CA PHE A 70 -12.41 -13.88 6.41
C PHE A 70 -11.50 -14.32 5.26
N CYS A 71 -10.37 -13.66 5.06
CA CYS A 71 -9.49 -13.89 3.91
C CYS A 71 -9.04 -15.35 3.82
N SER A 72 -8.63 -15.96 4.94
CA SER A 72 -8.20 -17.36 5.00
C SER A 72 -9.33 -18.31 4.57
N TRP A 73 -10.53 -18.11 5.10
CA TRP A 73 -11.71 -18.90 4.75
C TRP A 73 -12.08 -18.75 3.27
N LEU A 74 -12.12 -17.51 2.75
CA LEU A 74 -12.44 -17.24 1.36
C LEU A 74 -11.51 -17.96 0.39
N VAL A 75 -10.18 -17.89 0.62
CA VAL A 75 -9.19 -18.48 -0.29
C VAL A 75 -9.04 -20.01 -0.15
N GLN A 76 -9.53 -20.60 0.94
CA GLN A 76 -9.51 -22.04 1.16
C GLN A 76 -10.84 -22.70 0.74
N ARG A 77 -11.97 -22.01 0.94
CA ARG A 77 -13.28 -22.49 0.53
C ARG A 77 -13.54 -22.34 -0.96
N TYR A 78 -13.07 -21.21 -1.53
CA TYR A 78 -13.21 -20.90 -2.94
C TYR A 78 -11.85 -20.96 -3.65
N ARG A 79 -11.84 -20.96 -4.97
CA ARG A 79 -10.60 -20.84 -5.74
C ARG A 79 -9.96 -19.45 -5.50
N ARG A 80 -8.70 -19.42 -5.09
CA ARG A 80 -7.98 -18.19 -4.71
C ARG A 80 -8.00 -17.13 -5.80
N ASN A 81 -7.73 -17.53 -7.05
CA ASN A 81 -7.78 -16.64 -8.20
C ASN A 81 -9.18 -16.06 -8.41
N VAL A 82 -10.24 -16.84 -8.19
CA VAL A 82 -11.64 -16.38 -8.31
C VAL A 82 -11.95 -15.33 -7.24
N VAL A 83 -11.52 -15.54 -6.00
CA VAL A 83 -11.67 -14.56 -4.92
C VAL A 83 -10.97 -13.24 -5.27
N CYS A 84 -9.74 -13.31 -5.79
CA CYS A 84 -9.02 -12.14 -6.26
C CYS A 84 -9.73 -11.42 -7.40
N LEU A 85 -10.20 -12.17 -8.41
CA LEU A 85 -10.94 -11.60 -9.54
C LEU A 85 -12.22 -10.88 -9.09
N TRP A 86 -13.01 -11.47 -8.19
CA TRP A 86 -14.21 -10.83 -7.64
C TRP A 86 -13.88 -9.59 -6.81
N ALA A 87 -12.78 -9.60 -6.04
CA ALA A 87 -12.35 -8.43 -5.30
C ALA A 87 -11.98 -7.27 -6.24
N ILE A 88 -11.27 -7.55 -7.35
CA ILE A 88 -10.92 -6.54 -8.36
C ILE A 88 -12.16 -6.05 -9.13
N VAL A 89 -13.09 -6.96 -9.47
CA VAL A 89 -14.38 -6.57 -10.10
C VAL A 89 -15.17 -5.66 -9.18
N ALA A 90 -15.28 -6.00 -7.90
CA ALA A 90 -15.97 -5.16 -6.91
C ALA A 90 -15.30 -3.79 -6.72
N LEU A 91 -13.95 -3.74 -6.77
CA LEU A 91 -13.19 -2.49 -6.75
C LEU A 91 -13.51 -1.65 -8.00
N ALA A 92 -13.43 -2.24 -9.20
CA ALA A 92 -13.73 -1.54 -10.44
C ALA A 92 -15.19 -1.05 -10.47
N PHE A 93 -16.12 -1.87 -10.00
CA PHE A 93 -17.54 -1.50 -9.90
C PHE A 93 -17.74 -0.33 -8.93
N ASN A 94 -17.05 -0.32 -7.79
CA ASN A 94 -17.14 0.78 -6.82
C ASN A 94 -16.64 2.11 -7.44
N VAL A 95 -15.49 2.08 -8.14
CA VAL A 95 -14.96 3.27 -8.83
C VAL A 95 -15.92 3.71 -9.96
N ALA A 96 -16.44 2.77 -10.74
CA ALA A 96 -17.41 3.06 -11.81
C ALA A 96 -18.74 3.62 -11.26
N ALA A 97 -19.20 3.14 -10.10
CA ALA A 97 -20.40 3.67 -9.43
C ALA A 97 -20.21 5.14 -9.03
N LEU A 98 -19.03 5.51 -8.52
CA LEU A 98 -18.73 6.91 -8.22
C LEU A 98 -18.69 7.76 -9.51
N TRP A 99 -18.05 7.26 -10.56
CA TRP A 99 -18.03 7.94 -11.87
C TRP A 99 -19.44 8.17 -12.39
N TYR A 100 -20.30 7.14 -12.34
CA TYR A 100 -21.71 7.24 -12.77
C TYR A 100 -22.49 8.25 -11.91
N ALA A 101 -22.29 8.22 -10.59
CA ALA A 101 -22.92 9.16 -9.68
C ALA A 101 -22.50 10.61 -9.95
N CYS A 102 -21.23 10.87 -10.25
CA CYS A 102 -20.73 12.19 -10.62
C CYS A 102 -21.37 12.72 -11.93
N ARG A 103 -21.67 11.82 -12.88
CA ARG A 103 -22.12 12.21 -14.23
C ARG A 103 -23.63 12.43 -14.34
N ILE A 104 -24.45 11.66 -13.61
CA ILE A 104 -25.92 11.63 -13.83
C ILE A 104 -26.69 12.38 -12.75
N HIS A 105 -26.19 12.44 -11.55
CA HIS A 105 -26.98 12.92 -10.43
C HIS A 105 -26.42 14.17 -9.81
N SER A 106 -27.34 15.05 -9.46
CA SER A 106 -27.22 16.13 -8.50
C SER A 106 -25.80 16.51 -8.07
N PRO A 107 -25.42 17.75 -8.09
CA PRO A 107 -24.06 18.18 -7.73
C PRO A 107 -23.60 17.71 -6.34
N TYR A 108 -24.51 17.14 -5.53
CA TYR A 108 -24.21 16.80 -4.13
C TYR A 108 -24.48 15.33 -3.83
N LEU A 109 -23.41 14.56 -3.65
CA LEU A 109 -23.43 13.27 -2.99
C LEU A 109 -23.42 13.50 -1.48
N GLY A 110 -24.37 12.94 -0.74
CA GLY A 110 -24.39 13.07 0.72
C GLY A 110 -23.10 12.51 1.38
N PHE A 111 -22.65 13.13 2.46
CA PHE A 111 -21.42 12.71 3.18
C PHE A 111 -21.40 11.22 3.53
N GLY A 112 -22.56 10.66 3.97
CA GLY A 112 -22.67 9.22 4.25
C GLY A 112 -22.43 8.33 3.05
N THR A 113 -22.88 8.73 1.84
CA THR A 113 -22.62 7.98 0.60
C THR A 113 -21.15 7.96 0.25
N ILE A 114 -20.47 9.10 0.44
CA ILE A 114 -19.01 9.20 0.22
C ILE A 114 -18.24 8.32 1.22
N LEU A 115 -18.63 8.34 2.50
CA LEU A 115 -18.04 7.46 3.51
C LEU A 115 -18.22 5.98 3.15
N LEU A 116 -19.43 5.58 2.77
CA LEU A 116 -19.72 4.20 2.37
C LEU A 116 -18.88 3.79 1.15
N HIS A 117 -18.81 4.65 0.13
CA HIS A 117 -17.99 4.43 -1.05
C HIS A 117 -16.51 4.24 -0.67
N ARG A 118 -15.94 5.11 0.18
CA ARG A 118 -14.55 5.04 0.62
C ARG A 118 -14.28 3.79 1.46
N PHE A 119 -15.21 3.42 2.32
CA PHE A 119 -15.14 2.19 3.11
C PHE A 119 -15.12 0.94 2.22
N LEU A 120 -16.05 0.85 1.25
CA LEU A 120 -16.13 -0.26 0.31
C LEU A 120 -14.92 -0.32 -0.63
N LEU A 121 -14.39 0.83 -1.04
CA LEU A 121 -13.15 0.90 -1.82
C LEU A 121 -11.98 0.31 -1.02
N GLY A 122 -11.86 0.67 0.25
CA GLY A 122 -10.86 0.09 1.16
C GLY A 122 -11.03 -1.42 1.33
N ALA A 123 -12.27 -1.88 1.51
CA ALA A 123 -12.58 -3.30 1.70
C ALA A 123 -12.21 -4.15 0.48
N THR A 124 -12.59 -3.71 -0.71
CA THR A 124 -12.31 -4.43 -1.97
C THR A 124 -10.83 -4.38 -2.33
N PHE A 125 -10.17 -3.24 -2.14
CA PHE A 125 -8.73 -3.07 -2.30
C PHE A 125 -7.95 -3.96 -1.34
N GLY A 126 -8.33 -3.95 -0.05
CA GLY A 126 -7.69 -4.76 0.98
C GLY A 126 -7.75 -6.25 0.65
N LEU A 127 -8.94 -6.76 0.29
CA LEU A 127 -9.10 -8.16 -0.09
C LEU A 127 -8.27 -8.50 -1.34
N ALA A 128 -8.32 -7.68 -2.40
CA ALA A 128 -7.56 -7.91 -3.63
C ALA A 128 -6.05 -7.99 -3.36
N GLN A 129 -5.50 -7.02 -2.63
CA GLN A 129 -4.07 -6.96 -2.32
C GLN A 129 -3.62 -8.06 -1.35
N MET A 130 -4.42 -8.40 -0.35
CA MET A 130 -4.10 -9.52 0.54
C MET A 130 -4.05 -10.84 -0.23
N VAL A 131 -5.00 -11.12 -1.12
CA VAL A 131 -5.01 -12.36 -1.90
C VAL A 131 -3.89 -12.37 -2.93
N LEU A 132 -3.61 -11.27 -3.62
CA LEU A 132 -2.49 -11.16 -4.57
C LEU A 132 -1.16 -11.44 -3.88
N SER A 133 -0.84 -10.69 -2.84
CA SER A 133 0.48 -10.71 -2.22
C SER A 133 0.71 -11.91 -1.29
N SER A 134 -0.29 -12.29 -0.49
CA SER A 134 -0.14 -13.37 0.48
C SER A 134 -0.36 -14.77 -0.09
N THR A 135 -0.94 -14.88 -1.28
CA THR A 135 -1.37 -16.16 -1.82
C THR A 135 -0.93 -16.37 -3.26
N LEU A 136 -1.43 -15.57 -4.21
CA LEU A 136 -1.25 -15.84 -5.64
C LEU A 136 0.22 -15.75 -6.07
N ILE A 137 0.92 -14.70 -5.68
CA ILE A 137 2.34 -14.49 -6.01
C ILE A 137 3.21 -15.59 -5.38
N ILE A 138 2.93 -15.95 -4.13
CA ILE A 138 3.65 -17.02 -3.43
C ILE A 138 3.41 -18.39 -4.07
N ASP A 139 2.21 -18.63 -4.59
CA ASP A 139 1.85 -19.91 -5.21
C ASP A 139 2.49 -20.12 -6.59
N THR A 140 2.92 -19.06 -7.26
CA THR A 140 3.64 -19.16 -8.55
C THR A 140 5.14 -19.36 -8.37
N CYS A 141 5.65 -19.31 -7.14
CA CYS A 141 7.09 -19.38 -6.84
C CYS A 141 7.44 -20.63 -6.05
N GLU A 142 8.65 -21.16 -6.29
CA GLU A 142 9.21 -22.26 -5.51
C GLU A 142 9.41 -21.85 -4.04
N SER A 143 9.41 -22.84 -3.14
CA SER A 143 9.43 -22.60 -1.68
C SER A 143 10.62 -21.74 -1.23
N TYR A 144 11.80 -21.91 -1.83
CA TYR A 144 13.01 -21.15 -1.52
C TYR A 144 12.97 -19.72 -2.06
N GLN A 145 12.23 -19.44 -3.12
CA GLN A 145 12.10 -18.12 -3.77
C GLN A 145 11.06 -17.21 -3.11
N ARG A 146 10.19 -17.71 -2.24
CA ARG A 146 9.05 -16.96 -1.68
C ARG A 146 9.44 -15.67 -0.96
N THR A 147 10.59 -15.65 -0.30
CA THR A 147 11.09 -14.45 0.38
C THR A 147 11.48 -13.38 -0.64
N GLU A 148 12.19 -13.78 -1.69
CA GLU A 148 12.59 -12.89 -2.78
C GLU A 148 11.39 -12.40 -3.58
N ALA A 149 10.42 -13.28 -3.86
CA ALA A 149 9.17 -12.93 -4.52
C ALA A 149 8.40 -11.84 -3.77
N ASN A 150 8.21 -12.00 -2.46
CA ASN A 150 7.55 -11.00 -1.62
C ASN A 150 8.31 -9.68 -1.60
N HIS A 151 9.64 -9.74 -1.46
CA HIS A 151 10.48 -8.55 -1.49
C HIS A 151 10.38 -7.82 -2.83
N SER A 152 10.50 -8.55 -3.94
CA SER A 152 10.42 -7.99 -5.29
C SER A 152 9.04 -7.38 -5.58
N THR A 153 7.96 -8.08 -5.24
CA THR A 153 6.60 -7.57 -5.43
C THR A 153 6.32 -6.31 -4.62
N SER A 154 6.88 -6.21 -3.42
CA SER A 154 6.69 -5.02 -2.58
C SER A 154 7.26 -3.74 -3.20
N TRP A 155 8.22 -3.83 -4.13
CA TRP A 155 8.71 -2.69 -4.87
C TRP A 155 7.67 -2.13 -5.85
N PHE A 156 6.87 -2.98 -6.46
CA PHE A 156 5.77 -2.54 -7.32
C PHE A 156 4.75 -1.70 -6.55
N SER A 157 4.40 -2.11 -5.32
CA SER A 157 3.50 -1.32 -4.47
C SER A 157 4.10 0.03 -4.06
N ARG A 158 5.42 0.10 -3.84
CA ARG A 158 6.11 1.38 -3.55
C ARG A 158 6.15 2.30 -4.77
N PHE A 159 6.42 1.75 -5.95
CA PHE A 159 6.34 2.53 -7.18
C PHE A 159 4.94 3.08 -7.41
N ALA A 160 3.90 2.34 -7.03
CA ALA A 160 2.53 2.83 -7.10
C ALA A 160 2.29 4.07 -6.22
N LEU A 161 3.01 4.23 -5.09
CA LEU A 161 2.90 5.41 -4.22
C LEU A 161 3.33 6.71 -4.93
N SER A 162 4.16 6.61 -5.93
CA SER A 162 4.58 7.74 -6.77
C SER A 162 3.80 7.77 -8.09
N LEU A 163 3.72 6.64 -8.81
CA LEU A 163 3.07 6.55 -10.12
C LEU A 163 1.57 6.84 -10.05
N GLY A 164 0.88 6.36 -9.00
CA GLY A 164 -0.54 6.58 -8.84
C GLY A 164 -0.90 8.07 -8.74
N PRO A 165 -0.39 8.78 -7.73
CA PRO A 165 -0.63 10.22 -7.61
C PRO A 165 -0.17 11.03 -8.82
N LEU A 166 0.99 10.71 -9.39
CA LEU A 166 1.48 11.36 -10.62
C LEU A 166 0.47 11.20 -11.76
N ALA A 167 0.06 9.96 -12.05
CA ALA A 167 -0.91 9.67 -13.10
C ALA A 167 -2.27 10.33 -12.80
N GLY A 168 -2.72 10.30 -11.54
CA GLY A 168 -3.95 10.95 -11.11
C GLY A 168 -3.94 12.45 -11.39
N MET A 169 -2.85 13.15 -11.05
CA MET A 169 -2.72 14.59 -11.29
C MET A 169 -2.66 14.92 -12.79
N VAL A 170 -1.86 14.17 -13.57
CA VAL A 170 -1.75 14.38 -15.03
C VAL A 170 -3.10 14.14 -15.70
N VAL A 171 -3.78 13.03 -15.40
CA VAL A 171 -5.09 12.75 -15.98
C VAL A 171 -6.13 13.78 -15.54
N CYS A 172 -6.07 14.24 -14.28
CA CYS A 172 -6.98 15.28 -13.78
C CYS A 172 -6.81 16.61 -14.55
N GLN A 173 -5.57 16.98 -14.89
CA GLN A 173 -5.30 18.17 -15.70
C GLN A 173 -5.82 18.04 -17.14
N LEU A 174 -5.79 16.84 -17.72
CA LEU A 174 -6.21 16.58 -19.10
C LEU A 174 -7.72 16.35 -19.25
N ALA A 175 -8.33 15.63 -18.30
CA ALA A 175 -9.69 15.10 -18.43
C ALA A 175 -10.57 15.29 -17.18
N GLY A 176 -10.10 16.08 -16.21
CA GLY A 176 -10.81 16.34 -14.97
C GLY A 176 -10.93 15.12 -14.05
N PHE A 177 -11.69 15.26 -12.97
CA PHE A 177 -11.89 14.19 -11.97
C PHE A 177 -12.55 12.94 -12.55
N GLU A 178 -13.54 13.12 -13.45
CA GLU A 178 -14.19 11.99 -14.15
C GLU A 178 -13.18 11.17 -14.96
N GLY A 179 -12.23 11.84 -15.62
CA GLY A 179 -11.15 11.17 -16.33
C GLY A 179 -10.25 10.33 -15.42
N VAL A 180 -9.98 10.80 -14.20
CA VAL A 180 -9.22 10.03 -13.20
C VAL A 180 -9.98 8.77 -12.78
N LEU A 181 -11.29 8.86 -12.55
CA LEU A 181 -12.12 7.69 -12.23
C LEU A 181 -12.14 6.66 -13.36
N LEU A 182 -12.25 7.11 -14.61
CA LEU A 182 -12.16 6.22 -15.78
C LEU A 182 -10.78 5.56 -15.88
N ALA A 183 -9.71 6.32 -15.72
CA ALA A 183 -8.35 5.78 -15.75
C ALA A 183 -8.12 4.76 -14.62
N ALA A 184 -8.62 5.04 -13.42
CA ALA A 184 -8.58 4.11 -12.29
C ALA A 184 -9.34 2.81 -12.60
N CYS A 185 -10.52 2.91 -13.24
CA CYS A 185 -11.30 1.78 -13.70
C CYS A 185 -10.54 0.95 -14.75
N CYS A 186 -9.91 1.62 -15.72
CA CYS A 186 -9.08 0.96 -16.75
C CYS A 186 -7.89 0.22 -16.12
N CYS A 187 -7.22 0.81 -15.12
CA CYS A 187 -6.15 0.13 -14.39
C CYS A 187 -6.65 -1.11 -13.65
N ALA A 188 -7.82 -1.05 -12.99
CA ALA A 188 -8.43 -2.20 -12.33
C ALA A 188 -8.81 -3.31 -13.34
N ILE A 189 -9.39 -2.96 -14.49
CA ILE A 189 -9.71 -3.92 -15.55
C ILE A 189 -8.44 -4.54 -16.15
N ALA A 190 -7.40 -3.78 -16.38
CA ALA A 190 -6.11 -4.30 -16.84
C ALA A 190 -5.51 -5.29 -15.83
N ALA A 191 -5.55 -4.96 -14.53
CA ALA A 191 -5.14 -5.88 -13.46
C ALA A 191 -5.97 -7.18 -13.47
N LEU A 192 -7.29 -7.08 -13.64
CA LEU A 192 -8.19 -8.22 -13.77
C LEU A 192 -7.77 -9.15 -14.90
N LEU A 193 -7.47 -8.59 -16.08
CA LEU A 193 -7.03 -9.35 -17.25
C LEU A 193 -5.69 -10.05 -16.99
N LEU A 194 -4.74 -9.37 -16.34
CA LEU A 194 -3.46 -9.98 -15.98
C LEU A 194 -3.62 -11.17 -15.03
N VAL A 195 -4.45 -11.04 -13.99
CA VAL A 195 -4.73 -12.15 -13.07
C VAL A 195 -5.43 -13.32 -13.79
N LYS A 196 -6.34 -13.03 -14.73
CA LYS A 196 -7.09 -14.03 -15.49
C LYS A 196 -6.20 -14.87 -16.40
N VAL A 197 -5.12 -14.31 -16.95
CA VAL A 197 -4.18 -14.99 -17.84
C VAL A 197 -3.32 -16.01 -17.10
N VAL A 198 -3.06 -15.82 -15.82
CA VAL A 198 -2.23 -16.73 -15.01
C VAL A 198 -3.00 -18.01 -14.69
N ARG A 199 -2.34 -19.15 -14.91
CA ARG A 199 -2.89 -20.47 -14.58
C ARG A 199 -2.44 -20.90 -13.19
N PHE A 200 -3.39 -21.12 -12.30
CA PHE A 200 -3.11 -21.59 -10.95
C PHE A 200 -3.40 -23.09 -10.82
N PRO A 201 -2.59 -23.83 -10.04
CA PRO A 201 -2.85 -25.24 -9.77
C PRO A 201 -4.20 -25.39 -9.05
N PHE A 202 -4.95 -26.40 -9.45
CA PHE A 202 -6.19 -26.75 -8.78
C PHE A 202 -5.88 -27.23 -7.36
N ARG A 203 -6.54 -26.65 -6.37
CA ARG A 203 -6.64 -27.21 -5.01
C ARG A 203 -8.11 -27.48 -4.72
N SER A 204 -8.41 -28.65 -4.17
CA SER A 204 -9.76 -28.97 -3.69
C SER A 204 -10.12 -27.98 -2.57
N PRO A 205 -11.37 -27.51 -2.51
CA PRO A 205 -11.87 -26.74 -1.39
C PRO A 205 -11.71 -27.52 -0.08
N ASP A 206 -11.30 -26.84 0.97
CA ASP A 206 -11.20 -27.41 2.32
C ASP A 206 -12.49 -27.07 3.08
N GLU A 207 -13.21 -28.10 3.55
CA GLU A 207 -14.50 -27.94 4.23
C GLU A 207 -14.37 -27.66 5.72
N GLY A 208 -13.23 -28.00 6.33
CA GLY A 208 -12.96 -27.85 7.76
C GLY A 208 -12.43 -26.49 8.22
N VAL A 209 -12.40 -25.48 7.34
CA VAL A 209 -11.77 -24.19 7.61
C VAL A 209 -12.65 -23.31 8.49
N ARG A 210 -12.05 -22.74 9.53
CA ARG A 210 -12.72 -21.73 10.38
C ARG A 210 -13.05 -20.48 9.57
N ILE A 211 -14.28 -19.96 9.69
CA ILE A 211 -14.75 -18.78 8.98
C ILE A 211 -13.93 -17.53 9.36
N VAL A 212 -13.64 -17.37 10.66
CA VAL A 212 -12.85 -16.26 11.19
C VAL A 212 -11.49 -16.78 11.61
N SER A 213 -10.43 -16.21 11.05
CA SER A 213 -9.04 -16.59 11.33
C SER A 213 -8.12 -15.40 11.17
N LEU A 214 -7.07 -15.32 11.98
CA LEU A 214 -5.99 -14.35 11.82
C LEU A 214 -4.93 -14.80 10.80
N ASP A 215 -4.99 -16.07 10.36
CA ASP A 215 -4.11 -16.55 9.30
C ASP A 215 -4.36 -15.78 7.99
N ARG A 216 -3.28 -15.47 7.27
CA ARG A 216 -3.26 -14.64 6.05
C ARG A 216 -3.78 -13.20 6.25
N PHE A 217 -4.05 -12.80 7.49
CA PHE A 217 -4.54 -11.48 7.85
C PHE A 217 -3.55 -10.74 8.75
N LEU A 218 -3.40 -11.15 10.01
CA LEU A 218 -2.63 -10.42 11.01
C LEU A 218 -1.68 -11.34 11.79
N LEU A 219 -0.39 -11.03 11.76
CA LEU A 219 0.65 -11.67 12.56
C LEU A 219 0.71 -10.99 13.94
N THR A 220 0.03 -11.57 14.92
CA THR A 220 -0.07 -11.00 16.27
C THR A 220 1.28 -10.85 16.97
N SER A 221 2.25 -11.74 16.68
CA SER A 221 3.61 -11.63 17.22
C SER A 221 4.37 -10.42 16.65
N GLY A 222 3.90 -9.77 15.58
CA GLY A 222 4.56 -8.64 14.91
C GLY A 222 4.10 -7.25 15.37
N TRP A 223 3.35 -7.14 16.47
CA TRP A 223 2.73 -5.88 16.88
C TRP A 223 3.72 -4.72 17.11
N VAL A 224 4.93 -5.00 17.60
CA VAL A 224 5.97 -3.98 17.82
C VAL A 224 6.46 -3.41 16.49
N LEU A 225 6.70 -4.29 15.50
CA LEU A 225 7.07 -3.86 14.14
C LEU A 225 5.91 -3.09 13.49
N PHE A 226 4.68 -3.55 13.70
CA PHE A 226 3.47 -2.91 13.18
C PHE A 226 3.33 -1.48 13.71
N LEU A 227 3.50 -1.26 15.02
CA LEU A 227 3.40 0.07 15.63
C LEU A 227 4.47 1.02 15.08
N ASN A 228 5.72 0.55 14.94
CA ASN A 228 6.79 1.39 14.40
C ASN A 228 6.55 1.72 12.91
N LEU A 229 6.13 0.73 12.12
CA LEU A 229 5.75 0.94 10.72
C LEU A 229 4.57 1.91 10.60
N LEU A 230 3.58 1.81 11.48
CA LEU A 230 2.42 2.69 11.53
C LEU A 230 2.85 4.15 11.73
N LEU A 231 3.77 4.43 12.66
CA LEU A 231 4.29 5.78 12.87
C LEU A 231 4.92 6.35 11.60
N VAL A 232 5.75 5.56 10.92
CA VAL A 232 6.40 5.99 9.67
C VAL A 232 5.36 6.23 8.56
N SER A 233 4.41 5.33 8.40
CA SER A 233 3.39 5.46 7.34
C SER A 233 2.38 6.58 7.60
N VAL A 234 2.11 6.93 8.88
CA VAL A 234 1.37 8.16 9.23
C VAL A 234 2.12 9.40 8.75
N VAL A 235 3.44 9.46 8.94
CA VAL A 235 4.25 10.58 8.41
C VAL A 235 4.13 10.68 6.89
N VAL A 236 4.17 9.55 6.19
CA VAL A 236 3.95 9.52 4.72
C VAL A 236 2.56 10.03 4.36
N GLY A 237 1.52 9.60 5.08
CA GLY A 237 0.15 10.06 4.87
C GLY A 237 -0.02 11.56 5.13
N LEU A 238 0.62 12.10 6.17
CA LEU A 238 0.67 13.55 6.43
C LEU A 238 1.34 14.29 5.27
N LEU A 239 2.47 13.79 4.78
CA LEU A 239 3.15 14.39 3.64
C LEU A 239 2.25 14.40 2.38
N LEU A 240 1.56 13.29 2.09
CA LEU A 240 0.65 13.16 0.95
C LEU A 240 -0.61 14.03 1.08
N SER A 241 -0.97 14.52 2.26
CA SER A 241 -2.07 15.46 2.45
C SER A 241 -1.71 16.91 2.11
N MET A 242 -0.43 17.21 1.93
CA MET A 242 0.02 18.53 1.47
C MET A 242 -0.33 18.75 -0.01
N PRO A 243 -0.47 20.01 -0.45
CA PRO A 243 -0.69 20.34 -1.87
C PRO A 243 0.60 20.14 -2.67
N LEU A 244 0.91 18.89 -3.00
CA LEU A 244 2.11 18.51 -3.73
C LEU A 244 1.89 18.60 -5.24
N SER A 245 2.94 18.93 -6.00
CA SER A 245 2.91 19.00 -7.47
C SER A 245 3.13 17.63 -8.13
N ALA A 246 2.77 17.48 -9.41
CA ALA A 246 3.08 16.28 -10.19
C ALA A 246 4.62 16.05 -10.26
N VAL A 247 5.42 17.12 -10.32
CA VAL A 247 6.87 17.04 -10.29
C VAL A 247 7.39 16.43 -8.98
N PHE A 248 6.73 16.72 -7.85
CA PHE A 248 7.09 16.11 -6.56
C PHE A 248 7.02 14.58 -6.64
N TYR A 249 5.93 14.05 -7.18
CA TYR A 249 5.75 12.59 -7.32
C TYR A 249 6.72 11.98 -8.33
N ALA A 250 7.02 12.69 -9.44
CA ALA A 250 8.02 12.24 -10.41
C ALA A 250 9.42 12.14 -9.77
N LEU A 251 9.83 13.15 -8.98
CA LEU A 251 11.11 13.15 -8.27
C LEU A 251 11.13 12.12 -7.11
N MET A 252 10.00 11.88 -6.46
CA MET A 252 9.87 10.81 -5.47
C MET A 252 10.10 9.42 -6.09
N MET A 253 9.68 9.21 -7.37
CA MET A 253 10.01 8.00 -8.12
C MET A 253 11.50 7.85 -8.32
N VAL A 254 12.22 8.93 -8.66
CA VAL A 254 13.69 8.89 -8.73
C VAL A 254 14.28 8.44 -7.40
N GLY A 255 13.76 8.94 -6.26
CA GLY A 255 14.16 8.50 -4.93
C GLY A 255 13.94 6.99 -4.71
N PHE A 256 12.82 6.42 -5.15
CA PHE A 256 12.59 4.97 -5.08
C PHE A 256 13.59 4.17 -5.92
N LEU A 257 13.90 4.63 -7.13
CA LEU A 257 14.92 4.00 -7.97
C LEU A 257 16.31 4.04 -7.33
N LEU A 258 16.67 5.18 -6.72
CA LEU A 258 17.91 5.29 -5.95
C LEU A 258 17.91 4.36 -4.74
N ALA A 259 16.78 4.17 -4.05
CA ALA A 259 16.67 3.23 -2.94
C ALA A 259 16.92 1.78 -3.40
N LEU A 260 16.39 1.40 -4.55
CA LEU A 260 16.61 0.08 -5.14
C LEU A 260 18.10 -0.14 -5.46
N LEU A 261 18.75 0.85 -6.06
CA LEU A 261 20.18 0.80 -6.36
C LEU A 261 21.03 0.79 -5.07
N ALA A 262 20.67 1.63 -4.09
CA ALA A 262 21.37 1.67 -2.82
C ALA A 262 21.31 0.32 -2.08
N GLN A 263 20.17 -0.35 -2.09
CA GLN A 263 20.03 -1.68 -1.49
C GLN A 263 20.88 -2.73 -2.19
N ARG A 264 21.08 -2.63 -3.49
CA ARG A 264 21.87 -3.57 -4.27
C ARG A 264 23.36 -3.34 -4.12
N PHE A 265 23.81 -2.08 -4.08
CA PHE A 265 25.23 -1.73 -4.20
C PHE A 265 25.83 -1.17 -2.91
N VAL A 266 25.07 -0.41 -2.12
CA VAL A 266 25.56 0.28 -0.92
C VAL A 266 25.32 -0.55 0.33
N PHE A 267 24.10 -1.09 0.47
CA PHE A 267 23.67 -1.81 1.67
C PHE A 267 23.80 -3.34 1.56
N ARG A 268 24.60 -3.85 0.64
CA ARG A 268 24.74 -5.30 0.42
C ARG A 268 25.16 -6.03 1.68
N ASP A 269 26.13 -5.48 2.39
CA ASP A 269 26.74 -6.06 3.60
C ASP A 269 26.42 -5.25 4.87
N ALA A 270 25.50 -4.29 4.77
CA ALA A 270 25.12 -3.42 5.89
C ALA A 270 24.24 -4.14 6.90
N GLU A 271 24.42 -3.78 8.18
CA GLU A 271 23.52 -4.23 9.23
C GLU A 271 22.11 -3.68 9.01
N LEU A 272 21.10 -4.53 9.19
CA LEU A 272 19.68 -4.15 9.05
C LEU A 272 19.29 -2.94 9.94
N LYS A 273 19.96 -2.79 11.09
CA LYS A 273 19.76 -1.64 11.98
C LYS A 273 20.17 -0.33 11.34
N SER A 274 21.34 -0.29 10.73
CA SER A 274 21.89 0.92 10.12
C SER A 274 21.05 1.38 8.93
N GLU A 275 20.49 0.46 8.15
CA GLU A 275 19.65 0.80 7.02
C GLU A 275 18.33 1.51 7.43
N ILE A 276 17.66 0.99 8.46
CA ILE A 276 16.42 1.64 8.96
C ILE A 276 16.74 3.01 9.56
N ILE A 277 17.82 3.11 10.34
CA ILE A 277 18.24 4.38 10.93
C ILE A 277 18.59 5.39 9.83
N THR A 278 19.34 4.97 8.81
CA THR A 278 19.65 5.83 7.64
C THR A 278 18.36 6.26 6.93
N GLY A 279 17.43 5.35 6.71
CA GLY A 279 16.13 5.68 6.13
C GLY A 279 15.37 6.72 6.94
N LEU A 280 15.31 6.59 8.27
CA LEU A 280 14.64 7.55 9.14
C LEU A 280 15.34 8.92 9.17
N PHE A 281 16.68 8.97 9.14
CA PHE A 281 17.41 10.23 8.98
C PHE A 281 17.17 10.89 7.63
N LEU A 282 17.06 10.11 6.55
CA LEU A 282 16.70 10.65 5.23
C LEU A 282 15.28 11.22 5.23
N LEU A 283 14.34 10.59 5.95
CA LEU A 283 12.98 11.12 6.11
C LEU A 283 12.98 12.43 6.89
N LEU A 284 13.73 12.50 8.00
CA LEU A 284 13.92 13.73 8.76
C LEU A 284 14.51 14.83 7.87
N ALA A 285 15.55 14.52 7.10
CA ALA A 285 16.17 15.47 6.17
C ALA A 285 15.17 15.97 5.11
N ALA A 286 14.35 15.07 4.54
CA ALA A 286 13.31 15.45 3.58
C ALA A 286 12.31 16.44 4.19
N LEU A 287 11.83 16.18 5.40
CA LEU A 287 10.88 17.04 6.10
C LEU A 287 11.51 18.40 6.49
N LEU A 288 12.77 18.42 6.93
CA LEU A 288 13.49 19.66 7.22
C LEU A 288 13.71 20.50 5.96
N VAL A 289 14.05 19.86 4.85
CA VAL A 289 14.18 20.57 3.55
C VAL A 289 12.85 21.17 3.13
N LEU A 290 11.72 20.46 3.30
CA LEU A 290 10.38 21.00 3.01
C LEU A 290 10.00 22.16 3.93
N LEU A 291 10.43 22.11 5.18
CA LEU A 291 10.15 23.19 6.16
C LEU A 291 10.87 24.49 5.77
N VAL A 292 12.10 24.37 5.26
CA VAL A 292 12.93 25.54 4.85
C VAL A 292 12.55 26.00 3.45
N ASN A 293 12.36 25.07 2.51
CA ASN A 293 12.01 25.36 1.11
C ASN A 293 10.97 24.35 0.59
N PRO A 294 9.67 24.69 0.61
CA PRO A 294 8.59 23.80 0.18
C PRO A 294 8.66 23.37 -1.31
N VAL A 295 9.38 24.11 -2.13
CA VAL A 295 9.51 23.84 -3.59
C VAL A 295 10.80 23.11 -3.93
N SER A 296 11.60 22.73 -2.93
CA SER A 296 12.89 22.07 -3.15
C SER A 296 12.74 20.75 -3.92
N PRO A 297 13.49 20.53 -5.02
CA PRO A 297 13.49 19.26 -5.73
C PRO A 297 14.20 18.13 -4.97
N VAL A 298 14.98 18.45 -3.95
CA VAL A 298 15.74 17.48 -3.15
C VAL A 298 14.82 16.73 -2.18
N ALA A 299 13.83 17.40 -1.61
CA ALA A 299 12.93 16.83 -0.62
C ALA A 299 12.17 15.59 -1.12
N PRO A 300 11.53 15.58 -2.31
CA PRO A 300 10.84 14.39 -2.81
C PRO A 300 11.80 13.23 -3.12
N VAL A 301 13.01 13.51 -3.60
CA VAL A 301 14.02 12.48 -3.83
C VAL A 301 14.43 11.81 -2.51
N LEU A 302 14.69 12.62 -1.47
CA LEU A 302 15.00 12.10 -0.14
C LEU A 302 13.83 11.32 0.48
N ALA A 303 12.60 11.80 0.31
CA ALA A 303 11.41 11.11 0.77
C ALA A 303 11.24 9.74 0.08
N GLY A 304 11.36 9.67 -1.24
CA GLY A 304 11.30 8.42 -2.00
C GLY A 304 12.42 7.45 -1.62
N LEU A 305 13.66 7.94 -1.46
CA LEU A 305 14.82 7.16 -1.03
C LEU A 305 14.59 6.58 0.38
N SER A 306 14.15 7.40 1.32
CA SER A 306 13.83 7.00 2.69
C SER A 306 12.75 5.91 2.73
N VAL A 307 11.59 6.20 2.15
CA VAL A 307 10.43 5.30 2.14
C VAL A 307 10.76 3.98 1.44
N GLY A 308 11.57 4.03 0.38
CA GLY A 308 12.07 2.84 -0.32
C GLY A 308 12.91 1.94 0.58
N ILE A 309 13.86 2.51 1.31
CA ILE A 309 14.73 1.77 2.24
C ILE A 309 13.92 1.23 3.42
N ILE A 310 13.19 2.08 4.13
CA ILE A 310 12.43 1.70 5.33
C ILE A 310 11.42 0.60 5.00
N GLY A 311 10.61 0.80 3.97
CA GLY A 311 9.53 -0.12 3.63
C GLY A 311 10.04 -1.51 3.26
N SER A 312 11.16 -1.62 2.51
CA SER A 312 11.75 -2.92 2.14
C SER A 312 12.26 -3.68 3.36
N ARG A 313 12.86 -2.97 4.32
CA ARG A 313 13.44 -3.60 5.51
C ARG A 313 12.41 -3.99 6.55
N PHE A 314 11.36 -3.19 6.75
CA PHE A 314 10.24 -3.60 7.61
C PHE A 314 9.57 -4.86 7.08
N LEU A 315 9.32 -4.96 5.77
CA LEU A 315 8.79 -6.19 5.20
C LEU A 315 9.70 -7.40 5.49
N LEU A 316 11.01 -7.26 5.30
CA LEU A 316 11.97 -8.31 5.61
C LEU A 316 11.91 -8.72 7.09
N PHE A 317 11.73 -7.75 8.00
CA PHE A 317 11.58 -8.04 9.43
C PHE A 317 10.32 -8.85 9.73
N PHE A 318 9.18 -8.50 9.14
CA PHE A 318 7.97 -9.29 9.29
C PHE A 318 8.14 -10.73 8.77
N ILE A 319 8.83 -10.89 7.63
CA ILE A 319 9.12 -12.22 7.07
C ILE A 319 10.05 -13.01 8.00
N LYS A 320 11.11 -12.39 8.54
CA LYS A 320 12.05 -13.06 9.48
C LYS A 320 11.44 -13.37 10.83
N LEU A 321 10.42 -12.62 11.24
CA LEU A 321 9.67 -12.88 12.48
C LEU A 321 8.69 -14.05 12.33
N SER A 322 8.20 -14.29 11.13
CA SER A 322 7.17 -15.30 10.86
C SER A 322 7.75 -16.71 10.71
N ARG A 323 6.94 -17.72 11.04
CA ARG A 323 7.21 -19.11 10.68
C ARG A 323 7.05 -19.31 9.18
N HIS A 324 7.60 -20.41 8.65
CA HIS A 324 7.56 -20.69 7.21
C HIS A 324 6.15 -20.69 6.60
N CYS A 325 5.16 -21.22 7.34
CA CYS A 325 3.76 -21.24 6.92
C CYS A 325 3.05 -19.88 7.03
N GLN A 326 3.61 -18.92 7.79
CA GLN A 326 3.02 -17.61 8.07
C GLN A 326 3.58 -16.47 7.19
N ARG A 327 4.37 -16.77 6.15
CA ARG A 327 4.96 -15.72 5.29
C ARG A 327 3.91 -14.88 4.58
N GLY A 328 2.79 -15.47 4.17
CA GLY A 328 1.66 -14.72 3.62
C GLY A 328 1.02 -13.79 4.64
N THR A 329 0.85 -14.26 5.90
CA THR A 329 0.35 -13.45 7.01
C THR A 329 1.26 -12.25 7.31
N SER A 330 2.58 -12.44 7.21
CA SER A 330 3.56 -11.35 7.36
C SER A 330 3.39 -10.25 6.34
N GLN A 331 3.22 -10.64 5.09
CA GLN A 331 2.99 -9.71 3.98
C GLN A 331 1.69 -8.91 4.18
N SER A 332 0.61 -9.60 4.56
CA SER A 332 -0.66 -8.93 4.86
C SER A 332 -0.54 -7.98 6.05
N THR A 333 0.18 -8.38 7.11
CA THR A 333 0.39 -7.51 8.29
C THR A 333 1.18 -6.26 7.95
N TYR A 334 2.24 -6.41 7.15
CA TYR A 334 3.00 -5.26 6.65
C TYR A 334 2.10 -4.32 5.82
N PHE A 335 1.32 -4.88 4.89
CA PHE A 335 0.37 -4.13 4.06
C PHE A 335 -0.65 -3.37 4.92
N LEU A 336 -1.26 -4.04 5.91
CA LEU A 336 -2.20 -3.41 6.85
C LEU A 336 -1.58 -2.24 7.61
N GLY A 337 -0.39 -2.42 8.17
CA GLY A 337 0.30 -1.36 8.91
C GLY A 337 0.62 -0.16 8.03
N TRP A 338 1.06 -0.42 6.80
CA TRP A 338 1.35 0.62 5.82
C TRP A 338 0.11 1.42 5.43
N GLU A 339 -0.93 0.75 4.95
CA GLU A 339 -2.15 1.42 4.45
C GLU A 339 -2.92 2.13 5.56
N THR A 340 -2.99 1.52 6.76
CA THR A 340 -3.64 2.15 7.92
C THR A 340 -2.93 3.45 8.30
N GLY A 341 -1.59 3.44 8.31
CA GLY A 341 -0.82 4.64 8.63
C GLY A 341 -0.99 5.72 7.57
N VAL A 342 -0.91 5.38 6.29
CA VAL A 342 -1.14 6.34 5.20
C VAL A 342 -2.55 6.93 5.29
N ALA A 343 -3.59 6.10 5.46
CA ALA A 343 -4.97 6.57 5.59
C ALA A 343 -5.16 7.45 6.85
N GLY A 344 -4.56 7.07 7.97
CA GLY A 344 -4.57 7.85 9.22
C GLY A 344 -3.85 9.19 9.08
N GLY A 345 -2.70 9.20 8.41
CA GLY A 345 -1.96 10.44 8.12
C GLY A 345 -2.72 11.38 7.20
N LEU A 346 -3.36 10.86 6.15
CA LEU A 346 -4.25 11.63 5.28
C LEU A 346 -5.44 12.19 6.07
N ALA A 347 -6.06 11.37 6.92
CA ALA A 347 -7.16 11.80 7.77
C ALA A 347 -6.77 12.96 8.68
N LEU A 348 -5.65 12.84 9.40
CA LEU A 348 -5.12 13.89 10.28
C LEU A 348 -4.73 15.14 9.50
N GLY A 349 -4.08 14.97 8.33
CA GLY A 349 -3.64 16.07 7.49
C GLY A 349 -4.78 16.96 7.05
N TYR A 350 -5.89 16.38 6.58
CA TYR A 350 -7.05 17.16 6.17
C TYR A 350 -7.93 17.60 7.36
N ALA A 351 -8.15 16.74 8.37
CA ALA A 351 -9.06 17.06 9.46
C ALA A 351 -8.48 18.09 10.43
N VAL A 352 -7.18 18.06 10.68
CA VAL A 352 -6.53 18.86 11.75
C VAL A 352 -5.61 19.92 11.16
N PHE A 353 -4.83 19.58 10.14
CA PHE A 353 -3.75 20.45 9.63
C PHE A 353 -4.09 21.15 8.30
N TYR A 354 -5.36 21.15 7.91
CA TYR A 354 -5.77 21.85 6.69
C TYR A 354 -5.35 23.31 6.71
N GLN A 355 -4.64 23.76 5.67
CA GLN A 355 -4.04 25.11 5.56
C GLN A 355 -2.98 25.45 6.63
N GLN A 356 -2.48 24.47 7.36
CA GLN A 356 -1.42 24.66 8.37
C GLN A 356 -0.18 23.80 8.04
N PRO A 357 0.50 24.03 6.90
CA PRO A 357 1.60 23.15 6.44
C PRO A 357 2.79 23.12 7.41
N GLN A 358 3.07 24.22 8.13
CA GLN A 358 4.14 24.25 9.12
C GLN A 358 3.83 23.35 10.31
N ALA A 359 2.60 23.45 10.88
CA ALA A 359 2.18 22.60 11.99
C ALA A 359 2.18 21.11 11.59
N LEU A 360 1.75 20.79 10.37
CA LEU A 360 1.82 19.46 9.79
C LEU A 360 3.27 18.96 9.73
N LEU A 361 4.21 19.76 9.21
CA LEU A 361 5.62 19.37 9.10
C LEU A 361 6.29 19.20 10.48
N TYR A 362 5.99 20.07 11.46
CA TYR A 362 6.48 19.89 12.84
C TYR A 362 5.95 18.59 13.46
N THR A 363 4.68 18.26 13.24
CA THR A 363 4.08 17.00 13.71
C THR A 363 4.73 15.81 13.02
N ALA A 364 4.94 15.87 11.71
CA ALA A 364 5.62 14.84 10.94
C ALA A 364 7.07 14.61 11.42
N LEU A 365 7.80 15.69 11.72
CA LEU A 365 9.15 15.62 12.31
C LEU A 365 9.12 14.95 13.69
N ALA A 366 8.20 15.37 14.57
CA ALA A 366 8.07 14.79 15.91
C ALA A 366 7.74 13.28 15.84
N LEU A 367 6.83 12.86 14.95
CA LEU A 367 6.51 11.45 14.73
C LEU A 367 7.69 10.66 14.16
N THR A 368 8.47 11.26 13.25
CA THR A 368 9.66 10.60 12.68
C THR A 368 10.75 10.42 13.73
N VAL A 369 10.98 11.43 14.58
CA VAL A 369 11.90 11.31 15.73
C VAL A 369 11.40 10.24 16.70
N SER A 370 10.10 10.21 17.01
CA SER A 370 9.51 9.18 17.86
C SER A 370 9.68 7.78 17.28
N ALA A 371 9.49 7.62 15.97
CA ALA A 371 9.72 6.34 15.27
C ALA A 371 11.20 5.94 15.33
N LEU A 372 12.13 6.89 15.17
CA LEU A 372 13.58 6.66 15.25
C LEU A 372 13.98 6.22 16.68
N LEU A 373 13.52 6.92 17.71
CA LEU A 373 13.82 6.57 19.10
C LEU A 373 13.22 5.22 19.48
N LEU A 374 11.94 4.99 19.13
CA LEU A 374 11.29 3.70 19.36
C LEU A 374 12.03 2.56 18.65
N TYR A 375 12.45 2.77 17.39
CA TYR A 375 13.21 1.77 16.65
C TYR A 375 14.58 1.50 17.28
N HIS A 376 15.33 2.56 17.58
CA HIS A 376 16.70 2.46 18.09
C HIS A 376 16.79 1.79 19.45
N PHE A 377 15.92 2.18 20.39
CA PHE A 377 16.00 1.72 21.78
C PHE A 377 15.17 0.46 22.06
N TYR A 378 14.09 0.23 21.33
CA TYR A 378 13.18 -0.85 21.64
C TYR A 378 12.97 -1.84 20.51
N THR A 379 12.46 -1.37 19.34
CA THR A 379 11.99 -2.26 18.27
C THR A 379 13.09 -3.18 17.74
N HIS A 380 14.32 -2.66 17.55
CA HIS A 380 15.41 -3.45 17.02
C HIS A 380 15.84 -4.57 18.00
N SER A 381 16.04 -4.23 19.27
CA SER A 381 16.41 -5.20 20.30
C SER A 381 15.33 -6.26 20.50
N TRP A 382 14.07 -5.84 20.54
CA TRP A 382 12.94 -6.74 20.59
C TRP A 382 12.92 -7.70 19.38
N PHE A 383 13.14 -7.19 18.17
CA PHE A 383 13.19 -8.00 16.95
C PHE A 383 14.29 -9.06 17.02
N LEU A 384 15.50 -8.70 17.47
CA LEU A 384 16.61 -9.64 17.59
C LEU A 384 16.30 -10.81 18.53
N CYS A 385 15.57 -10.55 19.63
CA CYS A 385 15.16 -11.58 20.58
C CYS A 385 14.02 -12.50 20.07
N HIS A 386 13.19 -12.02 19.11
CA HIS A 386 11.99 -12.74 18.67
C HIS A 386 12.07 -13.27 17.23
N LYS A 387 13.14 -12.93 16.47
CA LYS A 387 13.29 -13.42 15.10
C LYS A 387 13.41 -14.95 15.08
N ASN A 388 12.75 -15.59 14.13
CA ASN A 388 12.79 -17.05 13.96
C ASN A 388 13.97 -17.52 13.08
N ARG A 389 14.71 -16.60 12.44
CA ARG A 389 15.86 -16.88 11.54
C ARG A 389 16.81 -15.70 11.47
#